data_68a85e13dc83610a442fc3a118ee78ce
#
_entry.id   68a85e13dc83610a442fc3a118ee78ce
#
_cell.length_a   1.000
_cell.length_b   1.000
_cell.length_c   1.000
_cell.angle_alpha   90.00
_cell.angle_beta   90.00
_cell.angle_gamma   90.00
#
_symmetry.space_group_name_H-M   'P 1'
#
loop_
_entity.id
_entity.type
_entity.pdbx_description
1 polymer ?
#
loop_
_entity_poly.entity_id
_entity_poly.type
_entity_poly.pdbx_seq_one_letter_code
_entity_poly.pdbx_strand_id
1 'polypeptide(L)'
;MKENFWSELPRPFFILAPMEDVTDIVFRHVVSEAARPDVFFTEFTNTESFCHPEGIHSVRGRLTFSEDEQPMVAHIWGDKPEQFRETSIQLAKMGFKGIDLNMGCPVANVAKKGKGSGLILKPDVAAEIIQATKAGGLPVSVKTRLGYYEIDEWKDWLKHVFEQDIANLSIHLRTRKEMSKVDAHWELIEAIKNLRDEIAPNTLLTINGDIPDRKTGLELAEKYGIDGVMIDRGIFHNPFAFEKEPREHTSKELLDLLRLHLSLFNKYEKDEIRQFKSLRRFFKIYVRGIRGASELRHQLMNTQSIAEARALLDEFEAQMDEDVKIEL
;
A
#
# COMPACT_ATOMS: atom_id res chain seq x y z
N MET A 1 0.56 13.05 25.79
CA MET A 1 0.94 12.60 24.42
C MET A 1 -0.33 12.06 23.79
N LYS A 2 -0.71 12.51 22.59
CA LYS A 2 -1.83 11.86 21.87
C LYS A 2 -1.44 10.40 21.65
N GLU A 3 -2.39 9.48 21.85
CA GLU A 3 -2.20 8.06 21.61
C GLU A 3 -1.67 7.85 20.19
N ASN A 4 -0.49 7.29 20.09
CA ASN A 4 0.15 6.95 18.83
C ASN A 4 -0.09 5.47 18.56
N PHE A 5 -1.06 5.14 17.71
CA PHE A 5 -1.44 3.76 17.40
C PHE A 5 -0.23 2.87 17.02
N TRP A 6 0.82 3.47 16.45
CA TRP A 6 2.04 2.74 16.11
C TRP A 6 2.70 2.05 17.29
N SER A 7 2.54 2.59 18.50
CA SER A 7 3.09 1.98 19.73
C SER A 7 2.32 0.75 20.21
N GLU A 8 1.07 0.60 19.78
CA GLU A 8 0.17 -0.49 20.17
C GLU A 8 0.28 -1.71 19.24
N LEU A 9 0.91 -1.54 18.07
CA LEU A 9 1.05 -2.62 17.10
C LEU A 9 2.01 -3.71 17.59
N PRO A 10 1.77 -4.99 17.19
CA PRO A 10 2.72 -6.07 17.42
C PRO A 10 4.06 -5.78 16.74
N ARG A 11 5.13 -6.48 17.15
CA ARG A 11 6.43 -6.42 16.47
C ARG A 11 6.80 -7.81 15.96
N PRO A 12 7.15 -7.94 14.68
CA PRO A 12 6.95 -6.96 13.62
C PRO A 12 5.46 -6.81 13.25
N PHE A 13 5.04 -5.59 12.88
CA PHE A 13 3.73 -5.36 12.26
C PHE A 13 3.81 -5.48 10.73
N PHE A 14 2.67 -5.76 10.12
CA PHE A 14 2.57 -5.94 8.67
C PHE A 14 1.61 -4.91 8.06
N ILE A 15 2.04 -4.31 6.96
CA ILE A 15 1.32 -3.25 6.23
C ILE A 15 1.01 -3.71 4.81
N LEU A 16 -0.24 -3.53 4.36
CA LEU A 16 -0.54 -3.52 2.93
C LEU A 16 -0.04 -2.22 2.32
N ALA A 17 0.91 -2.30 1.39
CA ALA A 17 1.48 -1.13 0.74
C ALA A 17 0.40 -0.30 0.02
N PRO A 18 0.46 1.03 0.08
CA PRO A 18 -0.38 1.89 -0.73
C PRO A 18 -0.03 1.71 -2.20
N MET A 19 -1.02 1.38 -3.04
CA MET A 19 -0.86 1.20 -4.48
C MET A 19 -1.99 1.92 -5.20
N GLU A 20 -1.63 2.89 -6.05
CA GLU A 20 -2.59 3.67 -6.83
C GLU A 20 -3.41 2.79 -7.76
N ASP A 21 -4.70 3.02 -7.81
CA ASP A 21 -5.71 2.25 -8.54
C ASP A 21 -5.85 0.78 -8.09
N VAL A 22 -5.32 0.41 -6.93
CA VAL A 22 -5.34 -0.96 -6.41
C VAL A 22 -5.91 -1.04 -5.00
N THR A 23 -5.33 -0.30 -4.05
CA THR A 23 -5.67 -0.42 -2.63
C THR A 23 -6.84 0.49 -2.23
N ASP A 24 -7.89 0.48 -3.06
CA ASP A 24 -9.18 1.08 -2.71
C ASP A 24 -9.90 0.29 -1.60
N ILE A 25 -11.00 0.83 -1.10
CA ILE A 25 -11.78 0.20 -0.04
C ILE A 25 -12.22 -1.22 -0.40
N VAL A 26 -12.56 -1.48 -1.67
CA VAL A 26 -13.01 -2.80 -2.14
C VAL A 26 -11.89 -3.82 -2.02
N PHE A 27 -10.71 -3.51 -2.56
CA PHE A 27 -9.58 -4.44 -2.52
C PHE A 27 -9.04 -4.64 -1.09
N ARG A 28 -9.02 -3.59 -0.26
CA ARG A 28 -8.61 -3.72 1.14
C ARG A 28 -9.53 -4.65 1.93
N HIS A 29 -10.84 -4.63 1.69
CA HIS A 29 -11.78 -5.58 2.29
C HIS A 29 -11.55 -7.02 1.80
N VAL A 30 -11.26 -7.22 0.51
CA VAL A 30 -10.91 -8.56 -0.02
C VAL A 30 -9.63 -9.07 0.64
N VAL A 31 -8.61 -8.23 0.79
CA VAL A 31 -7.37 -8.60 1.50
C VAL A 31 -7.65 -8.88 2.97
N SER A 32 -8.52 -8.11 3.62
CA SER A 32 -8.91 -8.33 5.02
C SER A 32 -9.61 -9.66 5.23
N GLU A 33 -10.45 -10.08 4.28
CA GLU A 33 -11.13 -11.41 4.31
C GLU A 33 -10.15 -12.55 4.07
N ALA A 34 -9.23 -12.39 3.12
CA ALA A 34 -8.22 -13.40 2.84
C ALA A 34 -7.22 -13.57 4.01
N ALA A 35 -6.58 -12.47 4.39
CA ALA A 35 -5.66 -12.42 5.53
C ALA A 35 -5.38 -10.94 5.88
N ARG A 36 -5.86 -10.50 7.05
CA ARG A 36 -5.79 -9.10 7.44
C ARG A 36 -4.37 -8.66 7.81
N PRO A 37 -3.82 -7.57 7.22
CA PRO A 37 -2.62 -6.89 7.71
C PRO A 37 -2.91 -6.13 9.03
N ASP A 38 -1.87 -5.73 9.74
CA ASP A 38 -2.01 -4.96 10.97
C ASP A 38 -2.39 -3.49 10.71
N VAL A 39 -1.99 -2.94 9.56
CA VAL A 39 -2.26 -1.53 9.16
C VAL A 39 -2.64 -1.45 7.69
N PHE A 40 -3.66 -0.65 7.40
CA PHE A 40 -4.03 -0.27 6.05
C PHE A 40 -3.63 1.17 5.73
N PHE A 41 -3.20 1.37 4.48
CA PHE A 41 -2.98 2.68 3.89
C PHE A 41 -4.00 2.93 2.78
N THR A 42 -4.40 4.18 2.62
CA THR A 42 -5.23 4.58 1.46
C THR A 42 -4.43 4.55 0.17
N GLU A 43 -5.10 4.68 -0.97
CA GLU A 43 -4.47 5.06 -2.23
C GLU A 43 -3.86 6.47 -2.16
N PHE A 44 -3.20 6.87 -3.24
CA PHE A 44 -2.47 8.14 -3.29
C PHE A 44 -3.41 9.35 -3.41
N THR A 45 -3.49 10.16 -2.37
CA THR A 45 -4.28 11.39 -2.39
C THR A 45 -3.39 12.61 -2.68
N ASN A 46 -3.68 13.31 -3.77
CA ASN A 46 -2.96 14.53 -4.14
C ASN A 46 -3.44 15.71 -3.30
N THR A 47 -2.52 16.37 -2.57
CA THR A 47 -2.84 17.50 -1.68
C THR A 47 -3.33 18.73 -2.44
N GLU A 48 -2.79 19.00 -3.65
CA GLU A 48 -3.25 20.10 -4.49
C GLU A 48 -4.71 19.91 -4.93
N SER A 49 -5.06 18.69 -5.38
CA SER A 49 -6.45 18.34 -5.71
C SER A 49 -7.36 18.37 -4.48
N PHE A 50 -6.87 17.91 -3.33
CA PHE A 50 -7.64 17.90 -2.09
C PHE A 50 -8.00 19.32 -1.62
N CYS A 51 -7.07 20.28 -1.71
CA CYS A 51 -7.29 21.68 -1.33
C CYS A 51 -8.05 22.50 -2.38
N HIS A 52 -8.22 21.96 -3.61
CA HIS A 52 -8.93 22.68 -4.68
C HIS A 52 -10.43 22.36 -4.65
N PRO A 53 -11.34 23.36 -4.67
CA PRO A 53 -12.79 23.14 -4.58
C PRO A 53 -13.37 22.15 -5.59
N GLU A 54 -12.87 22.15 -6.82
CA GLU A 54 -13.28 21.20 -7.86
C GLU A 54 -12.43 19.92 -7.84
N GLY A 55 -11.16 20.03 -7.40
CA GLY A 55 -10.21 18.91 -7.37
C GLY A 55 -10.56 17.84 -6.35
N ILE A 56 -11.20 18.22 -5.24
CA ILE A 56 -11.55 17.29 -4.16
C ILE A 56 -12.43 16.13 -4.64
N HIS A 57 -13.28 16.35 -5.64
CA HIS A 57 -14.10 15.28 -6.20
C HIS A 57 -13.28 14.15 -6.84
N SER A 58 -12.10 14.47 -7.38
CA SER A 58 -11.20 13.48 -8.01
C SER A 58 -10.44 12.60 -7.03
N VAL A 59 -10.33 13.01 -5.77
CA VAL A 59 -9.56 12.30 -4.72
C VAL A 59 -10.42 11.75 -3.59
N ARG A 60 -11.69 12.16 -3.50
CA ARG A 60 -12.57 11.79 -2.39
C ARG A 60 -12.73 10.28 -2.23
N GLY A 61 -12.89 9.55 -3.34
CA GLY A 61 -13.02 8.09 -3.32
C GLY A 61 -11.78 7.37 -2.77
N ARG A 62 -10.59 7.97 -2.91
CA ARG A 62 -9.34 7.42 -2.39
C ARG A 62 -9.25 7.45 -0.87
N LEU A 63 -9.99 8.35 -0.24
CA LEU A 63 -10.02 8.53 1.22
C LEU A 63 -11.18 7.78 1.89
N THR A 64 -11.98 7.04 1.11
CA THR A 64 -13.08 6.23 1.65
C THR A 64 -12.54 5.04 2.41
N PHE A 65 -13.00 4.85 3.64
CA PHE A 65 -12.71 3.69 4.49
C PHE A 65 -13.90 3.40 5.43
N SER A 66 -13.90 2.24 6.04
CA SER A 66 -14.87 1.83 7.06
C SER A 66 -14.17 1.57 8.40
N GLU A 67 -14.92 1.61 9.50
CA GLU A 67 -14.37 1.52 10.86
C GLU A 67 -13.63 0.21 11.12
N ASP A 68 -14.04 -0.87 10.48
CA ASP A 68 -13.38 -2.18 10.58
C ASP A 68 -12.01 -2.24 9.89
N GLU A 69 -11.61 -1.22 9.12
CA GLU A 69 -10.27 -1.12 8.54
C GLU A 69 -9.25 -0.41 9.46
N GLN A 70 -9.69 0.10 10.62
CA GLN A 70 -8.78 0.79 11.55
C GLN A 70 -7.68 -0.15 12.10
N PRO A 71 -6.44 0.35 12.31
CA PRO A 71 -5.98 1.72 12.09
C PRO A 71 -5.75 2.02 10.59
N MET A 72 -6.37 3.11 10.11
CA MET A 72 -6.25 3.58 8.73
C MET A 72 -5.32 4.78 8.63
N VAL A 73 -4.34 4.71 7.74
CA VAL A 73 -3.37 5.77 7.45
C VAL A 73 -3.66 6.40 6.09
N ALA A 74 -3.80 7.72 6.06
CA ALA A 74 -3.97 8.45 4.81
C ALA A 74 -2.64 8.64 4.09
N HIS A 75 -2.49 8.10 2.88
CA HIS A 75 -1.27 8.23 2.07
C HIS A 75 -1.41 9.41 1.09
N ILE A 76 -0.66 10.48 1.34
CA ILE A 76 -0.78 11.74 0.62
C ILE A 76 0.49 12.13 -0.12
N TRP A 77 0.36 12.90 -1.20
CA TRP A 77 1.47 13.36 -2.02
C TRP A 77 1.26 14.75 -2.59
N GLY A 78 2.36 15.46 -2.81
CA GLY A 78 2.37 16.84 -3.32
C GLY A 78 3.78 17.42 -3.26
N ASP A 79 3.88 18.74 -3.30
CA ASP A 79 5.15 19.50 -3.23
C ASP A 79 5.03 20.83 -2.49
N LYS A 80 3.83 21.19 -1.96
CA LYS A 80 3.59 22.48 -1.30
C LYS A 80 3.26 22.29 0.18
N PRO A 81 4.12 22.71 1.11
CA PRO A 81 3.94 22.50 2.56
C PRO A 81 2.58 23.01 3.09
N GLU A 82 2.11 24.14 2.60
CA GLU A 82 0.82 24.72 3.02
C GLU A 82 -0.38 23.81 2.72
N GLN A 83 -0.34 23.09 1.58
CA GLN A 83 -1.39 22.13 1.20
C GLN A 83 -1.35 20.88 2.08
N PHE A 84 -0.16 20.42 2.47
CA PHE A 84 -0.03 19.32 3.44
C PHE A 84 -0.57 19.71 4.82
N ARG A 85 -0.31 20.94 5.27
CA ARG A 85 -0.86 21.46 6.52
C ARG A 85 -2.39 21.44 6.50
N GLU A 86 -3.01 21.99 5.46
CA GLU A 86 -4.46 22.03 5.33
C GLU A 86 -5.07 20.63 5.25
N THR A 87 -4.52 19.78 4.37
CA THR A 87 -4.96 18.39 4.20
C THR A 87 -4.87 17.63 5.51
N SER A 88 -3.77 17.73 6.25
CA SER A 88 -3.56 16.99 7.51
C SER A 88 -4.61 17.33 8.58
N ILE A 89 -4.99 18.59 8.68
CA ILE A 89 -6.02 19.05 9.63
C ILE A 89 -7.39 18.44 9.28
N GLN A 90 -7.72 18.33 7.99
CA GLN A 90 -8.98 17.74 7.57
C GLN A 90 -8.99 16.21 7.73
N LEU A 91 -7.89 15.54 7.42
CA LEU A 91 -7.75 14.09 7.60
C LEU A 91 -7.93 13.67 9.06
N ALA A 92 -7.42 14.47 10.01
CA ALA A 92 -7.65 14.24 11.43
C ALA A 92 -9.14 14.29 11.81
N LYS A 93 -9.91 15.21 11.21
CA LYS A 93 -11.36 15.30 11.42
C LYS A 93 -12.13 14.15 10.75
N MET A 94 -11.58 13.57 9.69
CA MET A 94 -12.18 12.43 9.00
C MET A 94 -11.98 11.10 9.75
N GLY A 95 -11.20 11.06 10.83
CA GLY A 95 -11.03 9.88 11.68
C GLY A 95 -9.82 9.01 11.31
N PHE A 96 -8.93 9.46 10.42
CA PHE A 96 -7.66 8.77 10.17
C PHE A 96 -6.81 8.70 11.44
N LYS A 97 -6.04 7.60 11.60
CA LYS A 97 -5.17 7.39 12.77
C LYS A 97 -3.72 7.83 12.51
N GLY A 98 -3.35 8.03 11.26
CA GLY A 98 -2.04 8.50 10.85
C GLY A 98 -2.04 9.11 9.45
N ILE A 99 -0.95 9.79 9.12
CA ILE A 99 -0.73 10.36 7.78
C ILE A 99 0.63 9.88 7.31
N ASP A 100 0.68 9.33 6.09
CA ASP A 100 1.90 8.89 5.44
C ASP A 100 2.22 9.75 4.21
N LEU A 101 3.48 10.17 4.11
CA LEU A 101 3.95 11.04 3.05
C LEU A 101 4.62 10.23 1.94
N ASN A 102 4.08 10.33 0.72
CA ASN A 102 4.67 9.69 -0.43
C ASN A 102 5.90 10.45 -0.92
N MET A 103 7.08 9.97 -0.57
CA MET A 103 8.37 10.44 -1.05
C MET A 103 9.10 9.35 -1.85
N GLY A 104 8.34 8.36 -2.39
CA GLY A 104 8.91 7.20 -3.06
C GLY A 104 8.33 6.88 -4.45
N CYS A 105 7.25 7.52 -4.89
CA CYS A 105 6.65 7.23 -6.20
C CYS A 105 7.63 7.49 -7.34
N PRO A 106 8.01 6.46 -8.15
CA PRO A 106 9.06 6.59 -9.16
C PRO A 106 8.56 7.10 -10.52
N VAL A 107 7.25 7.33 -10.67
CA VAL A 107 6.62 7.73 -11.93
C VAL A 107 7.26 9.01 -12.47
N ALA A 108 7.76 8.96 -13.70
CA ALA A 108 8.58 10.03 -14.28
C ALA A 108 7.89 11.40 -14.27
N ASN A 109 6.60 11.46 -14.60
CA ASN A 109 5.83 12.70 -14.63
C ASN A 109 5.60 13.31 -13.24
N VAL A 110 5.64 12.49 -12.17
CA VAL A 110 5.54 12.91 -10.78
C VAL A 110 6.91 13.40 -10.30
N ALA A 111 7.94 12.54 -10.44
CA ALA A 111 9.27 12.80 -9.93
C ALA A 111 9.95 14.03 -10.59
N LYS A 112 9.81 14.21 -11.91
CA LYS A 112 10.35 15.38 -12.62
C LYS A 112 9.76 16.71 -12.14
N LYS A 113 8.55 16.69 -11.59
CA LYS A 113 7.91 17.88 -10.99
C LYS A 113 8.33 18.12 -9.54
N GLY A 114 9.24 17.30 -8.99
CA GLY A 114 9.69 17.40 -7.61
C GLY A 114 8.72 16.83 -6.58
N LYS A 115 7.81 15.95 -7.00
CA LYS A 115 6.81 15.26 -6.16
C LYS A 115 7.20 13.78 -6.01
N GLY A 116 6.66 13.08 -5.01
CA GLY A 116 6.99 11.69 -4.76
C GLY A 116 8.51 11.51 -4.58
N SER A 117 9.15 10.59 -5.31
CA SER A 117 10.60 10.39 -5.23
C SER A 117 11.42 11.61 -5.67
N GLY A 118 10.82 12.59 -6.34
CA GLY A 118 11.48 13.85 -6.68
C GLY A 118 11.84 14.72 -5.47
N LEU A 119 11.20 14.47 -4.31
CA LEU A 119 11.52 15.12 -3.05
C LEU A 119 12.89 14.70 -2.49
N ILE A 120 13.42 13.54 -2.90
CA ILE A 120 14.79 13.10 -2.54
C ILE A 120 15.83 14.13 -3.00
N LEU A 121 15.57 14.79 -4.13
CA LEU A 121 16.45 15.86 -4.67
C LEU A 121 16.18 17.23 -4.03
N LYS A 122 15.23 17.32 -3.10
CA LYS A 122 14.80 18.57 -2.44
C LYS A 122 14.60 18.33 -0.94
N PRO A 123 15.65 17.92 -0.19
CA PRO A 123 15.52 17.52 1.20
C PRO A 123 14.92 18.62 2.09
N ASP A 124 15.25 19.89 1.87
CA ASP A 124 14.69 21.00 2.64
C ASP A 124 13.16 21.10 2.48
N VAL A 125 12.67 20.97 1.24
CA VAL A 125 11.22 20.95 0.96
C VAL A 125 10.55 19.72 1.60
N ALA A 126 11.22 18.56 1.57
CA ALA A 126 10.73 17.36 2.23
C ALA A 126 10.58 17.56 3.75
N ALA A 127 11.56 18.21 4.39
CA ALA A 127 11.50 18.57 5.81
C ALA A 127 10.35 19.55 6.09
N GLU A 128 10.20 20.61 5.30
CA GLU A 128 9.08 21.55 5.42
C GLU A 128 7.71 20.85 5.31
N ILE A 129 7.55 19.91 4.37
CA ILE A 129 6.35 19.11 4.19
C ILE A 129 6.06 18.27 5.43
N ILE A 130 7.08 17.57 5.97
CA ILE A 130 6.93 16.76 7.18
C ILE A 130 6.46 17.63 8.35
N GLN A 131 7.11 18.77 8.58
CA GLN A 131 6.75 19.67 9.68
C GLN A 131 5.37 20.28 9.49
N ALA A 132 5.00 20.67 8.28
CA ALA A 132 3.66 21.22 7.97
C ALA A 132 2.56 20.16 8.23
N THR A 133 2.80 18.90 7.91
CA THR A 133 1.84 17.80 8.10
C THR A 133 1.54 17.53 9.58
N LYS A 134 2.49 17.76 10.48
CA LYS A 134 2.30 17.61 11.94
C LYS A 134 1.21 18.52 12.51
N ALA A 135 0.83 19.58 11.79
CA ALA A 135 -0.24 20.49 12.20
C ALA A 135 -1.61 19.79 12.36
N GLY A 136 -1.84 18.67 11.67
CA GLY A 136 -3.04 17.84 11.85
C GLY A 136 -3.09 17.13 13.20
N GLY A 137 -1.96 17.05 13.90
CA GLY A 137 -1.85 16.42 15.23
C GLY A 137 -1.96 14.88 15.20
N LEU A 138 -1.88 14.24 14.03
CA LEU A 138 -1.76 12.81 13.86
C LEU A 138 -0.29 12.41 13.74
N PRO A 139 0.07 11.15 14.07
CA PRO A 139 1.39 10.61 13.77
C PRO A 139 1.70 10.72 12.28
N VAL A 140 2.88 11.22 11.94
CA VAL A 140 3.35 11.36 10.55
C VAL A 140 4.38 10.26 10.26
N SER A 141 4.15 9.51 9.19
CA SER A 141 5.11 8.57 8.62
C SER A 141 5.54 8.99 7.21
N VAL A 142 6.62 8.42 6.74
CA VAL A 142 7.15 8.68 5.39
C VAL A 142 7.37 7.36 4.67
N LYS A 143 6.92 7.27 3.42
CA LYS A 143 7.27 6.16 2.52
C LYS A 143 8.21 6.67 1.43
N THR A 144 9.44 6.13 1.40
CA THR A 144 10.48 6.59 0.50
C THR A 144 11.25 5.46 -0.18
N ARG A 145 12.32 5.81 -0.89
CA ARG A 145 13.31 4.93 -1.53
C ARG A 145 14.71 5.25 -1.02
N LEU A 146 15.69 4.40 -1.38
CA LEU A 146 17.10 4.57 -1.00
C LEU A 146 17.70 5.87 -1.54
N GLY A 147 17.35 6.25 -2.75
CA GLY A 147 17.87 7.43 -3.41
C GLY A 147 17.12 7.70 -4.71
N TYR A 148 17.55 8.74 -5.43
CA TYR A 148 16.96 9.09 -6.73
C TYR A 148 17.72 8.46 -7.90
N TYR A 149 19.05 8.61 -7.94
CA TYR A 149 19.91 8.10 -9.01
C TYR A 149 20.77 6.92 -8.56
N GLU A 150 21.55 7.11 -7.49
CA GLU A 150 22.57 6.17 -7.06
C GLU A 150 22.25 5.61 -5.66
N ILE A 151 22.75 4.40 -5.42
CA ILE A 151 22.43 3.69 -4.19
C ILE A 151 23.00 4.40 -2.97
N ASP A 152 24.20 4.95 -3.06
CA ASP A 152 24.90 5.60 -1.94
C ASP A 152 24.21 6.87 -1.42
N GLU A 153 23.26 7.42 -2.17
CA GLU A 153 22.44 8.56 -1.72
C GLU A 153 21.63 8.26 -0.46
N TRP A 154 21.40 6.96 -0.14
CA TRP A 154 20.55 6.57 0.98
C TRP A 154 21.02 7.15 2.33
N LYS A 155 22.33 7.27 2.55
CA LYS A 155 22.89 7.71 3.84
C LYS A 155 22.45 9.12 4.19
N ASP A 156 22.69 10.06 3.29
CA ASP A 156 22.37 11.48 3.50
C ASP A 156 20.85 11.70 3.47
N TRP A 157 20.16 11.02 2.55
CA TRP A 157 18.72 11.14 2.41
C TRP A 157 17.97 10.62 3.64
N LEU A 158 18.26 9.39 4.07
CA LEU A 158 17.56 8.80 5.22
C LEU A 158 17.94 9.49 6.53
N LYS A 159 19.20 9.91 6.69
CA LYS A 159 19.63 10.75 7.81
C LYS A 159 18.74 11.98 7.90
N HIS A 160 18.59 12.72 6.81
CA HIS A 160 17.78 13.93 6.76
C HIS A 160 16.32 13.67 7.15
N VAL A 161 15.73 12.55 6.69
CA VAL A 161 14.36 12.16 7.04
C VAL A 161 14.23 11.76 8.51
N PHE A 162 15.19 11.00 9.06
CA PHE A 162 15.19 10.60 10.48
C PHE A 162 15.28 11.79 11.43
N GLU A 163 16.01 12.83 11.06
CA GLU A 163 16.11 14.09 11.83
C GLU A 163 14.77 14.84 11.96
N GLN A 164 13.73 14.44 11.21
CA GLN A 164 12.43 15.14 11.22
C GLN A 164 11.46 14.64 12.30
N ASP A 165 11.83 13.72 13.19
CA ASP A 165 10.97 13.19 14.26
C ASP A 165 9.64 12.66 13.71
N ILE A 166 9.70 11.65 12.88
CA ILE A 166 8.56 10.93 12.30
C ILE A 166 8.23 9.66 13.07
N ALA A 167 6.98 9.21 13.01
CA ALA A 167 6.53 8.02 13.73
C ALA A 167 7.07 6.72 13.11
N ASN A 168 7.09 6.63 11.77
CA ASN A 168 7.56 5.45 11.04
C ASN A 168 8.18 5.85 9.71
N LEU A 169 9.25 5.18 9.30
CA LEU A 169 9.85 5.29 7.99
C LEU A 169 9.71 3.96 7.24
N SER A 170 8.94 3.96 6.14
CA SER A 170 8.81 2.82 5.24
C SER A 170 9.73 2.99 4.04
N ILE A 171 10.70 2.08 3.86
CA ILE A 171 11.70 2.20 2.81
C ILE A 171 11.52 1.11 1.76
N HIS A 172 11.25 1.50 0.52
CA HIS A 172 11.41 0.60 -0.61
C HIS A 172 12.88 0.50 -0.96
N LEU A 173 13.45 -0.69 -0.81
CA LEU A 173 14.90 -0.95 -0.86
C LEU A 173 15.46 -0.92 -2.30
N ARG A 174 15.14 0.12 -3.06
CA ARG A 174 15.67 0.45 -4.38
C ARG A 174 15.72 1.96 -4.54
N THR A 175 16.55 2.44 -5.46
CA THR A 175 16.52 3.84 -5.90
C THR A 175 15.32 4.10 -6.84
N ARG A 176 15.04 5.37 -7.12
CA ARG A 176 14.06 5.75 -8.14
C ARG A 176 14.49 5.29 -9.54
N LYS A 177 15.78 5.39 -9.87
CA LYS A 177 16.34 5.01 -11.18
C LYS A 177 16.19 3.50 -11.45
N GLU A 178 16.39 2.69 -10.44
CA GLU A 178 16.24 1.24 -10.51
C GLU A 178 14.78 0.82 -10.70
N MET A 179 13.84 1.58 -10.18
CA MET A 179 12.41 1.28 -10.19
C MET A 179 12.09 -0.10 -9.54
N SER A 180 11.94 -1.15 -10.37
CA SER A 180 11.80 -2.57 -9.96
C SER A 180 12.54 -3.50 -10.93
N LYS A 181 13.67 -3.02 -11.50
CA LYS A 181 14.43 -3.75 -12.52
C LYS A 181 15.58 -4.57 -11.94
N VAL A 182 15.92 -4.37 -10.70
CA VAL A 182 16.93 -5.10 -9.94
C VAL A 182 16.27 -5.68 -8.70
N ASP A 183 16.94 -6.58 -8.00
CA ASP A 183 16.47 -7.09 -6.70
C ASP A 183 16.50 -5.99 -5.63
N ALA A 184 15.65 -6.08 -4.62
CA ALA A 184 15.66 -5.16 -3.51
C ALA A 184 16.94 -5.34 -2.68
N HIS A 185 17.57 -4.25 -2.30
CA HIS A 185 18.86 -4.22 -1.57
C HIS A 185 18.70 -4.57 -0.10
N TRP A 186 18.34 -5.82 0.20
CA TRP A 186 18.18 -6.30 1.59
C TRP A 186 19.47 -6.27 2.39
N GLU A 187 20.63 -6.29 1.73
CA GLU A 187 21.95 -6.17 2.34
C GLU A 187 22.17 -4.82 3.06
N LEU A 188 21.37 -3.81 2.72
CA LEU A 188 21.45 -2.49 3.36
C LEU A 188 20.62 -2.37 4.64
N ILE A 189 19.73 -3.32 4.94
CA ILE A 189 18.79 -3.22 6.07
C ILE A 189 19.53 -2.98 7.39
N GLU A 190 20.59 -3.73 7.66
CA GLU A 190 21.37 -3.59 8.89
C GLU A 190 22.00 -2.19 9.02
N ALA A 191 22.61 -1.69 7.94
CA ALA A 191 23.23 -0.38 7.94
C ALA A 191 22.20 0.76 8.13
N ILE A 192 21.03 0.63 7.51
CA ILE A 192 19.92 1.57 7.66
C ILE A 192 19.36 1.53 9.08
N LYS A 193 19.21 0.35 9.66
CA LYS A 193 18.78 0.21 11.05
C LYS A 193 19.75 0.88 12.02
N ASN A 194 21.05 0.66 11.83
CA ASN A 194 22.07 1.28 12.67
C ASN A 194 22.02 2.81 12.57
N LEU A 195 21.83 3.37 11.37
CA LEU A 195 21.63 4.80 11.16
C LEU A 195 20.38 5.33 11.89
N ARG A 196 19.25 4.58 11.82
CA ARG A 196 18.02 4.92 12.54
C ARG A 196 18.26 4.93 14.05
N ASP A 197 18.91 3.89 14.60
CA ASP A 197 19.13 3.74 16.03
C ASP A 197 20.05 4.86 16.59
N GLU A 198 20.99 5.35 15.78
CA GLU A 198 21.86 6.48 16.12
C GLU A 198 21.09 7.82 16.16
N ILE A 199 20.26 8.08 15.14
CA ILE A 199 19.66 9.42 14.93
C ILE A 199 18.27 9.53 15.55
N ALA A 200 17.43 8.51 15.38
CA ALA A 200 16.02 8.53 15.72
C ALA A 200 15.55 7.20 16.30
N PRO A 201 16.04 6.78 17.48
CA PRO A 201 15.74 5.46 18.05
C PRO A 201 14.23 5.21 18.31
N ASN A 202 13.42 6.26 18.37
CA ASN A 202 11.98 6.17 18.56
C ASN A 202 11.20 6.09 17.25
N THR A 203 11.82 6.35 16.09
CA THR A 203 11.19 6.20 14.77
C THR A 203 11.16 4.72 14.40
N LEU A 204 9.99 4.21 14.05
CA LEU A 204 9.86 2.83 13.61
C LEU A 204 10.43 2.65 12.19
N LEU A 205 11.05 1.51 11.95
CA LEU A 205 11.63 1.17 10.66
C LEU A 205 10.84 0.04 10.00
N THR A 206 10.23 0.35 8.87
CA THR A 206 9.50 -0.59 8.01
C THR A 206 10.24 -0.81 6.70
N ILE A 207 10.45 -2.05 6.30
CA ILE A 207 11.05 -2.38 5.01
C ILE A 207 10.00 -2.81 3.99
N ASN A 208 10.28 -2.53 2.72
CA ASN A 208 9.47 -2.88 1.56
C ASN A 208 10.36 -3.20 0.35
N GLY A 209 9.88 -4.05 -0.53
CA GLY A 209 10.53 -4.47 -1.78
C GLY A 209 10.82 -5.97 -1.79
N ASP A 210 10.20 -6.64 -2.76
CA ASP A 210 10.32 -8.09 -3.04
C ASP A 210 9.96 -9.02 -1.87
N ILE A 211 9.15 -8.55 -0.93
CA ILE A 211 8.66 -9.36 0.17
C ILE A 211 7.35 -10.02 -0.29
N PRO A 212 7.32 -11.34 -0.50
CA PRO A 212 6.17 -12.01 -1.07
C PRO A 212 5.06 -12.26 -0.04
N ASP A 213 5.44 -12.53 1.21
CA ASP A 213 4.53 -13.01 2.24
C ASP A 213 5.01 -12.66 3.67
N ARG A 214 4.17 -13.01 4.63
CA ARG A 214 4.44 -12.82 6.06
C ARG A 214 5.62 -13.65 6.55
N LYS A 215 5.80 -14.86 6.05
CA LYS A 215 6.89 -15.75 6.46
C LYS A 215 8.25 -15.12 6.16
N THR A 216 8.45 -14.70 4.92
CA THR A 216 9.68 -13.99 4.51
C THR A 216 9.87 -12.69 5.31
N GLY A 217 8.78 -11.97 5.56
CA GLY A 217 8.81 -10.75 6.38
C GLY A 217 9.24 -11.03 7.82
N LEU A 218 8.80 -12.11 8.44
CA LEU A 218 9.23 -12.53 9.78
C LEU A 218 10.70 -12.91 9.82
N GLU A 219 11.20 -13.65 8.83
CA GLU A 219 12.61 -14.03 8.71
C GLU A 219 13.52 -12.79 8.62
N LEU A 220 13.11 -11.78 7.84
CA LEU A 220 13.83 -10.51 7.73
C LEU A 220 13.77 -9.72 9.05
N ALA A 221 12.62 -9.69 9.72
CA ALA A 221 12.47 -9.00 10.99
C ALA A 221 13.30 -9.64 12.10
N GLU A 222 13.34 -10.96 12.16
CA GLU A 222 14.18 -11.71 13.10
C GLU A 222 15.67 -11.46 12.85
N LYS A 223 16.08 -11.52 11.56
CA LYS A 223 17.47 -11.32 11.16
C LYS A 223 18.02 -9.93 11.47
N TYR A 224 17.21 -8.90 11.21
CA TYR A 224 17.68 -7.51 11.24
C TYR A 224 17.12 -6.67 12.39
N GLY A 225 16.13 -7.17 13.14
CA GLY A 225 15.51 -6.44 14.25
C GLY A 225 14.74 -5.19 13.80
N ILE A 226 14.04 -5.26 12.67
CA ILE A 226 13.18 -4.18 12.15
C ILE A 226 11.80 -4.21 12.81
N ASP A 227 11.09 -3.08 12.80
CA ASP A 227 9.81 -2.93 13.49
C ASP A 227 8.62 -3.36 12.63
N GLY A 228 8.70 -3.19 11.32
CA GLY A 228 7.59 -3.45 10.41
C GLY A 228 8.01 -3.96 9.04
N VAL A 229 7.06 -4.59 8.37
CA VAL A 229 7.19 -5.16 7.01
C VAL A 229 6.03 -4.67 6.16
N MET A 230 6.33 -4.18 4.96
CA MET A 230 5.31 -3.73 4.02
C MET A 230 5.33 -4.61 2.77
N ILE A 231 4.20 -5.27 2.48
CA ILE A 231 4.00 -6.11 1.30
C ILE A 231 3.28 -5.31 0.22
N ASP A 232 3.86 -5.26 -0.97
CA ASP A 232 3.29 -4.62 -2.15
C ASP A 232 2.80 -5.66 -3.18
N ARG A 233 3.50 -5.85 -4.27
CA ARG A 233 3.10 -6.76 -5.37
C ARG A 233 2.99 -8.24 -4.99
N GLY A 234 3.54 -8.63 -3.84
CA GLY A 234 3.37 -9.99 -3.29
C GLY A 234 1.90 -10.38 -3.18
N ILE A 235 1.03 -9.43 -2.82
CA ILE A 235 -0.43 -9.66 -2.71
C ILE A 235 -1.10 -10.09 -4.02
N PHE A 236 -0.52 -9.78 -5.20
CA PHE A 236 -1.04 -10.22 -6.48
C PHE A 236 -0.70 -11.67 -6.81
N HIS A 237 0.38 -12.17 -6.20
CA HIS A 237 0.81 -13.56 -6.31
C HIS A 237 0.20 -14.43 -5.21
N ASN A 238 0.01 -13.86 -4.04
CA ASN A 238 -0.59 -14.53 -2.90
C ASN A 238 -1.59 -13.61 -2.19
N PRO A 239 -2.91 -13.72 -2.43
CA PRO A 239 -3.92 -12.95 -1.70
C PRO A 239 -3.91 -13.20 -0.19
N PHE A 240 -3.37 -14.34 0.24
CA PHE A 240 -3.23 -14.76 1.64
C PHE A 240 -1.85 -14.40 2.24
N ALA A 241 -1.10 -13.48 1.62
CA ALA A 241 0.27 -13.13 1.99
C ALA A 241 0.44 -12.69 3.46
N PHE A 242 -0.62 -12.25 4.12
CA PHE A 242 -0.59 -11.83 5.53
C PHE A 242 -1.00 -12.91 6.53
N GLU A 243 -1.27 -14.14 6.10
CA GLU A 243 -1.65 -15.23 7.01
C GLU A 243 -0.60 -15.44 8.11
N LYS A 244 -1.09 -15.56 9.35
CA LYS A 244 -0.25 -15.85 10.52
C LYS A 244 0.18 -17.31 10.54
N GLU A 245 -0.70 -18.20 10.11
CA GLU A 245 -0.50 -19.64 10.01
C GLU A 245 -0.70 -20.06 8.55
N PRO A 246 0.36 -20.03 7.72
CA PRO A 246 0.25 -20.39 6.30
C PRO A 246 -0.25 -21.82 6.13
N ARG A 247 -1.19 -21.99 5.20
CA ARG A 247 -1.77 -23.30 4.83
C ARG A 247 -1.88 -23.45 3.33
N GLU A 248 -2.23 -24.62 2.88
CA GLU A 248 -2.61 -24.85 1.50
C GLU A 248 -3.98 -24.23 1.22
N HIS A 249 -4.11 -23.60 0.07
CA HIS A 249 -5.34 -22.99 -0.40
C HIS A 249 -5.85 -23.69 -1.65
N THR A 250 -7.14 -23.49 -1.95
CA THR A 250 -7.77 -24.10 -3.10
C THR A 250 -8.17 -23.06 -4.14
N SER A 251 -8.41 -23.54 -5.36
CA SER A 251 -8.91 -22.71 -6.45
C SER A 251 -10.29 -22.13 -6.12
N LYS A 252 -11.13 -22.87 -5.37
CA LYS A 252 -12.43 -22.38 -4.94
C LYS A 252 -12.30 -21.17 -4.02
N GLU A 253 -11.38 -21.18 -3.06
CA GLU A 253 -11.14 -20.04 -2.19
C GLU A 253 -10.76 -18.78 -2.98
N LEU A 254 -9.96 -18.90 -4.06
CA LEU A 254 -9.67 -17.76 -4.92
C LEU A 254 -10.92 -17.27 -5.68
N LEU A 255 -11.77 -18.18 -6.17
CA LEU A 255 -13.02 -17.79 -6.84
C LEU A 255 -13.99 -17.14 -5.86
N ASP A 256 -14.06 -17.61 -4.60
CA ASP A 256 -14.85 -16.99 -3.54
C ASP A 256 -14.36 -15.55 -3.24
N LEU A 257 -13.03 -15.30 -3.22
CA LEU A 257 -12.48 -13.94 -3.13
C LEU A 257 -12.86 -13.08 -4.34
N LEU A 258 -12.91 -13.64 -5.55
CA LEU A 258 -13.40 -12.89 -6.72
C LEU A 258 -14.88 -12.54 -6.58
N ARG A 259 -15.72 -13.47 -6.11
CA ARG A 259 -17.14 -13.22 -5.85
C ARG A 259 -17.34 -12.12 -4.80
N LEU A 260 -16.54 -12.16 -3.74
CA LEU A 260 -16.50 -11.10 -2.73
C LEU A 260 -16.14 -9.76 -3.36
N HIS A 261 -15.06 -9.71 -4.18
CA HIS A 261 -14.63 -8.49 -4.86
C HIS A 261 -15.74 -7.89 -5.73
N LEU A 262 -16.42 -8.72 -6.53
CA LEU A 262 -17.57 -8.30 -7.36
C LEU A 262 -18.74 -7.78 -6.49
N SER A 263 -18.98 -8.40 -5.33
CA SER A 263 -20.05 -7.99 -4.41
C SER A 263 -19.77 -6.66 -3.76
N LEU A 264 -18.54 -6.47 -3.27
CA LEU A 264 -18.10 -5.23 -2.65
C LEU A 264 -18.04 -4.09 -3.68
N PHE A 265 -17.57 -4.38 -4.89
CA PHE A 265 -17.58 -3.38 -5.97
C PHE A 265 -19.00 -2.89 -6.23
N ASN A 266 -19.99 -3.78 -6.33
CA ASN A 266 -21.39 -3.41 -6.51
C ASN A 266 -21.94 -2.56 -5.33
N LYS A 267 -21.48 -2.84 -4.11
CA LYS A 267 -21.84 -2.06 -2.91
C LYS A 267 -21.35 -0.62 -2.98
N TYR A 268 -20.10 -0.42 -3.44
CA TYR A 268 -19.41 0.87 -3.48
C TYR A 268 -19.51 1.58 -4.84
N GLU A 269 -20.00 0.93 -5.93
CA GLU A 269 -20.20 1.54 -7.24
C GLU A 269 -21.17 2.73 -7.19
N LYS A 270 -22.17 2.68 -6.31
CA LYS A 270 -23.14 3.76 -6.12
C LYS A 270 -22.52 5.10 -5.72
N ASP A 271 -21.31 5.05 -5.19
CA ASP A 271 -20.54 6.21 -4.77
C ASP A 271 -19.63 6.74 -5.91
N GLU A 272 -19.78 6.22 -7.15
CA GLU A 272 -19.00 6.57 -8.33
C GLU A 272 -17.47 6.46 -8.16
N ILE A 273 -17.03 5.57 -7.25
CA ILE A 273 -15.61 5.47 -6.89
C ILE A 273 -14.80 4.91 -8.06
N ARG A 274 -15.34 3.90 -8.76
CA ARG A 274 -14.64 3.22 -9.85
C ARG A 274 -15.58 2.74 -10.96
N GLN A 275 -15.06 2.68 -12.19
CA GLN A 275 -15.76 2.04 -13.31
C GLN A 275 -15.50 0.53 -13.33
N PHE A 276 -16.47 -0.26 -13.76
CA PHE A 276 -16.35 -1.74 -13.87
C PHE A 276 -15.05 -2.20 -14.57
N LYS A 277 -14.60 -1.46 -15.58
CA LYS A 277 -13.33 -1.77 -16.29
C LYS A 277 -12.12 -1.87 -15.36
N SER A 278 -12.12 -1.19 -14.21
CA SER A 278 -11.01 -1.26 -13.25
C SER A 278 -10.86 -2.63 -12.61
N LEU A 279 -11.93 -3.43 -12.51
CA LEU A 279 -11.90 -4.80 -11.99
C LEU A 279 -11.07 -5.76 -12.83
N ARG A 280 -10.92 -5.51 -14.12
CA ARG A 280 -10.25 -6.42 -15.05
C ARG A 280 -8.80 -6.73 -14.62
N ARG A 281 -8.11 -5.77 -14.00
CA ARG A 281 -6.73 -5.96 -13.52
C ARG A 281 -6.61 -7.00 -12.40
N PHE A 282 -7.71 -7.25 -11.67
CA PHE A 282 -7.74 -8.16 -10.55
C PHE A 282 -8.09 -9.60 -10.93
N PHE A 283 -8.74 -9.85 -12.08
CA PHE A 283 -9.20 -11.19 -12.45
C PHE A 283 -8.08 -12.24 -12.46
N LYS A 284 -6.86 -11.86 -12.88
CA LYS A 284 -5.72 -12.76 -12.88
C LYS A 284 -5.21 -13.15 -11.50
N ILE A 285 -5.56 -12.42 -10.46
CA ILE A 285 -5.18 -12.72 -9.08
C ILE A 285 -5.95 -13.96 -8.62
N TYR A 286 -7.24 -14.01 -8.95
CA TYR A 286 -8.17 -15.00 -8.46
C TYR A 286 -8.34 -16.20 -9.39
N VAL A 287 -8.26 -15.99 -10.70
CA VAL A 287 -8.51 -17.04 -11.70
C VAL A 287 -7.19 -17.63 -12.16
N ARG A 288 -6.67 -18.60 -11.41
CA ARG A 288 -5.40 -19.30 -11.72
C ARG A 288 -5.34 -20.66 -11.05
N GLY A 289 -4.40 -21.49 -11.48
CA GLY A 289 -4.16 -22.82 -10.88
C GLY A 289 -5.24 -23.86 -11.19
N ILE A 290 -6.23 -23.58 -12.02
CA ILE A 290 -7.33 -24.46 -12.40
C ILE A 290 -7.39 -24.70 -13.89
N ARG A 291 -7.88 -25.88 -14.29
CA ARG A 291 -8.15 -26.20 -15.68
C ARG A 291 -9.15 -25.22 -16.27
N GLY A 292 -8.86 -24.63 -17.43
CA GLY A 292 -9.73 -23.63 -18.06
C GLY A 292 -9.53 -22.17 -17.56
N ALA A 293 -8.64 -21.92 -16.59
CA ALA A 293 -8.39 -20.58 -16.06
C ALA A 293 -8.06 -19.53 -17.13
N SER A 294 -7.32 -19.90 -18.18
CA SER A 294 -6.97 -18.97 -19.27
C SER A 294 -8.20 -18.53 -20.05
N GLU A 295 -9.07 -19.46 -20.37
CA GLU A 295 -10.32 -19.18 -21.09
C GLU A 295 -11.27 -18.34 -20.24
N LEU A 296 -11.47 -18.74 -18.98
CA LEU A 296 -12.30 -17.96 -18.04
C LEU A 296 -11.78 -16.52 -17.89
N ARG A 297 -10.46 -16.33 -17.72
CA ARG A 297 -9.89 -14.97 -17.70
C ARG A 297 -10.18 -14.18 -18.96
N HIS A 298 -10.03 -14.81 -20.14
CA HIS A 298 -10.32 -14.17 -21.40
C HIS A 298 -11.80 -13.73 -21.49
N GLN A 299 -12.72 -14.59 -21.10
CA GLN A 299 -14.14 -14.29 -21.07
C GLN A 299 -14.47 -13.15 -20.08
N LEU A 300 -13.94 -13.22 -18.83
CA LEU A 300 -14.10 -12.18 -17.80
C LEU A 300 -13.57 -10.80 -18.28
N MET A 301 -12.45 -10.78 -19.00
CA MET A 301 -11.90 -9.53 -19.57
C MET A 301 -12.83 -8.87 -20.59
N ASN A 302 -13.75 -9.60 -21.19
CA ASN A 302 -14.72 -9.12 -22.17
C ASN A 302 -16.06 -8.70 -21.54
N THR A 303 -16.34 -9.06 -20.28
CA THR A 303 -17.58 -8.67 -19.59
C THR A 303 -17.68 -7.15 -19.44
N GLN A 304 -18.90 -6.66 -19.41
CA GLN A 304 -19.20 -5.23 -19.28
C GLN A 304 -19.92 -4.90 -17.96
N SER A 305 -20.34 -5.93 -17.23
CA SER A 305 -21.08 -5.78 -15.97
C SER A 305 -20.73 -6.86 -14.95
N ILE A 306 -21.04 -6.57 -13.70
CA ILE A 306 -20.91 -7.53 -12.58
C ILE A 306 -21.83 -8.74 -12.80
N ALA A 307 -23.02 -8.54 -13.34
CA ALA A 307 -23.97 -9.62 -13.62
C ALA A 307 -23.41 -10.62 -14.64
N GLU A 308 -22.80 -10.12 -15.73
CA GLU A 308 -22.13 -10.98 -16.72
C GLU A 308 -20.95 -11.75 -16.09
N ALA A 309 -20.11 -11.06 -15.30
CA ALA A 309 -18.97 -11.71 -14.65
C ALA A 309 -19.42 -12.81 -13.69
N ARG A 310 -20.48 -12.58 -12.92
CA ARG A 310 -21.06 -13.61 -12.01
C ARG A 310 -21.63 -14.79 -12.78
N ALA A 311 -22.37 -14.55 -13.85
CA ALA A 311 -22.94 -15.64 -14.67
C ALA A 311 -21.84 -16.56 -15.24
N LEU A 312 -20.73 -15.97 -15.71
CA LEU A 312 -19.57 -16.76 -16.16
C LEU A 312 -18.92 -17.57 -15.05
N LEU A 313 -18.83 -17.03 -13.83
CA LEU A 313 -18.33 -17.78 -12.68
C LEU A 313 -19.27 -18.93 -12.30
N ASP A 314 -20.59 -18.71 -12.31
CA ASP A 314 -21.58 -19.74 -11.99
C ASP A 314 -21.51 -20.89 -13.01
N GLU A 315 -21.40 -20.57 -14.31
CA GLU A 315 -21.24 -21.56 -15.37
C GLU A 315 -19.92 -22.35 -15.26
N PHE A 316 -18.83 -21.64 -14.95
CA PHE A 316 -17.52 -22.28 -14.80
C PHE A 316 -17.48 -23.22 -13.61
N GLU A 317 -17.96 -22.78 -12.44
CA GLU A 317 -17.98 -23.59 -11.21
C GLU A 317 -18.91 -24.81 -11.33
N ALA A 318 -20.03 -24.70 -12.08
CA ALA A 318 -20.93 -25.83 -12.34
C ALA A 318 -20.24 -26.95 -13.20
N GLN A 319 -19.15 -26.61 -13.89
CA GLN A 319 -18.38 -27.52 -14.74
C GLN A 319 -17.05 -27.96 -14.09
N MET A 320 -16.74 -27.45 -12.89
CA MET A 320 -15.53 -27.86 -12.17
C MET A 320 -15.70 -29.28 -11.61
N ASP A 321 -14.83 -30.19 -12.03
CA ASP A 321 -14.85 -31.57 -11.57
C ASP A 321 -14.35 -31.72 -10.12
N GLU A 322 -13.38 -30.92 -9.70
CA GLU A 322 -12.75 -30.97 -8.38
C GLU A 322 -12.22 -29.59 -7.94
N ASP A 323 -12.20 -29.36 -6.63
CA ASP A 323 -11.49 -28.25 -6.01
C ASP A 323 -10.00 -28.57 -5.92
N VAL A 324 -9.18 -27.79 -6.61
CA VAL A 324 -7.75 -28.07 -6.79
C VAL A 324 -6.93 -27.21 -5.81
N LYS A 325 -5.98 -27.85 -5.12
CA LYS A 325 -4.96 -27.14 -4.36
C LYS A 325 -4.09 -26.31 -5.31
N ILE A 326 -3.80 -25.09 -4.88
CA ILE A 326 -3.01 -24.13 -5.67
C ILE A 326 -1.65 -23.87 -5.01
N GLU A 327 -0.64 -23.69 -5.81
CA GLU A 327 0.65 -23.14 -5.40
C GLU A 327 0.57 -21.60 -5.45
N LEU A 328 0.89 -20.94 -4.31
CA LEU A 328 0.83 -19.50 -4.11
C LEU A 328 2.22 -18.89 -3.99
#